data_01a876201a3f6ac974ea8764b2fe3264
#
_entry.id   01a876201a3f6ac974ea8764b2fe3264
#
_cell.length_a   1.000
_cell.length_b   1.000
_cell.length_c   1.000
_cell.angle_alpha   90.00
_cell.angle_beta   90.00
_cell.angle_gamma   90.00
#
_symmetry.space_group_name_H-M   'P 1'
#
loop_
_entity.id
_entity.type
_entity.pdbx_description
1 polymer ?
#
loop_
_entity_poly.entity_id
_entity_poly.type
_entity_poly.pdbx_seq_one_letter_code
_entity_poly.pdbx_strand_id
1 'polypeptide(L)'
;MKKKALWATICAMSVFALAACGKADTEIASMKGAKITVSDFYEKAKTDQNSQQIVLDMILSDVFTSKYGDDISKDDVNKEIKNIFGDNFEEQLKASKLTRKDVEKSVKEQLAFKAGLKSHVKLTDADLKAAWDAFHPEVEAQIIAVASEDDAKAVKKDLDKKGADFAKIAKKKSIHPTKDDGGKIKFDSSTDATQVPDEVKTIAWKLKDGEVSEPVAVMSSYSPMYYVVKMVKNQDKGNDMKKFEKEVKQNATDAKLNDSAFTTKVIGEELKAANVKIKDETFANILTNFIDATETKKDTKDSSDKSDSKATDKSDAKDTKKSSDKTEESK
;
A
#
# COMPACT_ATOMS: atom_id res chain seq x y z
N MET A 1 1.45 11.57 6.70
CA MET A 1 1.24 12.53 5.59
C MET A 1 0.93 11.85 4.24
N LYS A 2 1.27 10.57 4.01
CA LYS A 2 0.96 9.87 2.74
C LYS A 2 -0.53 9.51 2.55
N LYS A 3 -1.31 9.37 3.62
CA LYS A 3 -2.79 9.18 3.53
C LYS A 3 -3.53 10.40 2.95
N LYS A 4 -2.92 11.61 2.96
CA LYS A 4 -3.51 12.83 2.36
C LYS A 4 -3.32 12.92 0.84
N ALA A 5 -2.36 12.21 0.25
CA ALA A 5 -2.09 12.27 -1.18
C ALA A 5 -3.06 11.39 -2.01
N LEU A 6 -3.54 10.27 -1.45
CA LEU A 6 -4.53 9.42 -2.13
C LEU A 6 -5.89 10.13 -2.30
N TRP A 7 -6.18 11.07 -1.41
CA TRP A 7 -7.43 11.83 -1.39
C TRP A 7 -7.51 12.93 -2.44
N ALA A 8 -6.38 13.49 -2.84
CA ALA A 8 -6.37 14.54 -3.87
C ALA A 8 -6.84 14.01 -5.23
N THR A 9 -6.67 12.71 -5.50
CA THR A 9 -7.09 12.09 -6.76
C THR A 9 -8.59 11.76 -6.75
N ILE A 10 -9.15 11.37 -5.61
CA ILE A 10 -10.59 11.06 -5.48
C ILE A 10 -11.46 12.32 -5.55
N CYS A 11 -10.95 13.47 -5.08
CA CYS A 11 -11.70 14.74 -5.10
C CYS A 11 -11.89 15.34 -6.50
N ALA A 12 -11.13 14.91 -7.51
CA ALA A 12 -11.27 15.44 -8.87
C ALA A 12 -12.49 14.87 -9.62
N MET A 13 -13.09 13.76 -9.15
CA MET A 13 -14.19 13.10 -9.87
C MET A 13 -15.57 13.73 -9.66
N SER A 14 -15.77 14.53 -8.61
CA SER A 14 -17.12 15.04 -8.28
C SER A 14 -17.59 16.24 -9.08
N VAL A 15 -16.75 16.82 -9.98
CA VAL A 15 -17.11 18.06 -10.70
C VAL A 15 -17.80 17.79 -12.03
N PHE A 16 -17.83 16.53 -12.55
CA PHE A 16 -18.37 16.24 -13.87
C PHE A 16 -19.74 15.54 -13.89
N ALA A 17 -20.54 15.65 -12.84
CA ALA A 17 -21.99 15.35 -12.95
C ALA A 17 -22.75 16.51 -13.63
N LEU A 18 -22.20 17.05 -14.72
CA LEU A 18 -22.94 17.86 -15.65
C LEU A 18 -23.71 16.93 -16.58
N ALA A 19 -25.01 16.95 -16.44
CA ALA A 19 -25.97 16.27 -17.27
C ALA A 19 -25.52 16.19 -18.74
N ALA A 20 -25.03 15.05 -19.17
CA ALA A 20 -24.76 14.73 -20.55
C ALA A 20 -26.06 14.45 -21.27
N CYS A 21 -26.87 15.47 -21.50
CA CYS A 21 -27.87 15.51 -22.55
C CYS A 21 -27.35 16.41 -23.66
N GLY A 22 -26.69 15.79 -24.64
CA GLY A 22 -26.56 16.25 -26.00
C GLY A 22 -26.20 17.71 -26.25
N LYS A 23 -24.93 18.12 -25.99
CA LYS A 23 -24.34 19.26 -26.69
C LYS A 23 -22.81 19.19 -26.59
N ALA A 24 -22.19 18.53 -27.53
CA ALA A 24 -20.73 18.62 -27.78
C ALA A 24 -20.26 20.09 -27.94
N ASP A 25 -21.18 21.01 -28.22
CA ASP A 25 -20.95 22.43 -28.42
C ASP A 25 -21.20 23.32 -27.19
N THR A 26 -21.38 22.74 -25.98
CA THR A 26 -21.53 23.56 -24.77
C THR A 26 -20.27 24.41 -24.58
N GLU A 27 -20.48 25.73 -24.49
CA GLU A 27 -19.39 26.72 -24.35
C GLU A 27 -18.92 26.75 -22.89
N ILE A 28 -17.61 26.53 -22.68
CA ILE A 28 -16.94 26.65 -21.40
C ILE A 28 -16.49 28.09 -21.16
N ALA A 29 -15.97 28.73 -22.22
CA ALA A 29 -15.51 30.10 -22.16
C ALA A 29 -15.62 30.76 -23.53
N SER A 30 -15.90 32.08 -23.54
CA SER A 30 -15.86 32.91 -24.75
C SER A 30 -14.94 34.10 -24.59
N MET A 31 -14.34 34.49 -25.71
CA MET A 31 -13.46 35.65 -25.80
C MET A 31 -13.59 36.32 -27.19
N LYS A 32 -13.04 37.50 -27.34
CA LYS A 32 -13.12 38.21 -28.66
C LYS A 32 -12.51 37.38 -29.76
N GLY A 33 -13.34 36.85 -30.64
CA GLY A 33 -12.94 36.08 -31.82
C GLY A 33 -12.67 34.59 -31.60
N ALA A 34 -12.91 34.04 -30.38
CA ALA A 34 -12.75 32.63 -30.11
C ALA A 34 -13.69 32.15 -28.96
N LYS A 35 -13.91 30.85 -28.92
CA LYS A 35 -14.60 30.16 -27.81
C LYS A 35 -13.90 28.85 -27.49
N ILE A 36 -14.10 28.35 -26.28
CA ILE A 36 -13.67 27.02 -25.84
C ILE A 36 -14.92 26.24 -25.50
N THR A 37 -15.09 25.09 -26.13
CA THR A 37 -16.24 24.20 -25.93
C THR A 37 -15.87 22.99 -25.08
N VAL A 38 -16.88 22.24 -24.61
CA VAL A 38 -16.67 20.94 -23.94
C VAL A 38 -15.96 19.97 -24.88
N SER A 39 -16.25 20.00 -26.19
CA SER A 39 -15.54 19.19 -27.18
C SER A 39 -14.07 19.53 -27.27
N ASP A 40 -13.72 20.82 -27.33
CA ASP A 40 -12.31 21.26 -27.37
C ASP A 40 -11.56 20.81 -26.11
N PHE A 41 -12.22 20.95 -24.95
CA PHE A 41 -11.68 20.46 -23.70
C PHE A 41 -11.48 18.95 -23.69
N TYR A 42 -12.49 18.18 -24.15
CA TYR A 42 -12.40 16.71 -24.22
C TYR A 42 -11.26 16.26 -25.13
N GLU A 43 -11.19 16.80 -26.36
CA GLU A 43 -10.12 16.47 -27.30
C GLU A 43 -8.72 16.75 -26.74
N LYS A 44 -8.57 17.82 -25.95
CA LYS A 44 -7.32 18.15 -25.30
C LYS A 44 -7.03 17.27 -24.09
N ALA A 45 -8.06 16.99 -23.29
CA ALA A 45 -7.93 16.24 -22.05
C ALA A 45 -7.69 14.74 -22.30
N LYS A 46 -8.35 14.12 -23.29
CA LYS A 46 -8.31 12.66 -23.51
C LYS A 46 -6.90 12.09 -23.75
N THR A 47 -5.96 12.92 -24.22
CA THR A 47 -4.55 12.51 -24.42
C THR A 47 -3.68 12.68 -23.18
N ASP A 48 -4.21 13.30 -22.11
CA ASP A 48 -3.50 13.49 -20.85
C ASP A 48 -3.55 12.22 -19.99
N GLN A 49 -2.41 11.86 -19.38
CA GLN A 49 -2.31 10.66 -18.52
C GLN A 49 -3.28 10.68 -17.35
N ASN A 50 -3.52 11.85 -16.74
CA ASN A 50 -4.45 11.96 -15.61
C ASN A 50 -5.88 11.68 -16.09
N SER A 51 -6.25 12.10 -17.28
CA SER A 51 -7.59 11.81 -17.84
C SER A 51 -7.76 10.32 -18.16
N GLN A 52 -6.71 9.65 -18.63
CA GLN A 52 -6.73 8.20 -18.81
C GLN A 52 -6.90 7.47 -17.47
N GLN A 53 -6.21 7.93 -16.42
CA GLN A 53 -6.38 7.39 -15.06
C GLN A 53 -7.82 7.62 -14.54
N ILE A 54 -8.38 8.81 -14.74
CA ILE A 54 -9.77 9.10 -14.34
C ILE A 54 -10.76 8.13 -15.01
N VAL A 55 -10.61 7.89 -16.32
CA VAL A 55 -11.47 6.94 -17.04
C VAL A 55 -11.31 5.52 -16.51
N LEU A 56 -10.08 5.09 -16.22
CA LEU A 56 -9.83 3.79 -15.59
C LEU A 56 -10.52 3.71 -14.22
N ASP A 57 -10.34 4.70 -13.36
CA ASP A 57 -10.94 4.75 -12.03
C ASP A 57 -12.47 4.71 -12.09
N MET A 58 -13.09 5.42 -13.05
CA MET A 58 -14.53 5.37 -13.29
C MET A 58 -14.99 3.95 -13.68
N ILE A 59 -14.28 3.30 -14.58
CA ILE A 59 -14.61 1.92 -15.00
C ILE A 59 -14.51 0.96 -13.82
N LEU A 60 -13.43 1.03 -13.05
CA LEU A 60 -13.23 0.18 -11.89
C LEU A 60 -14.29 0.44 -10.82
N SER A 61 -14.58 1.72 -10.52
CA SER A 61 -15.65 2.09 -9.60
C SER A 61 -16.99 1.49 -10.01
N ASP A 62 -17.40 1.65 -11.28
CA ASP A 62 -18.67 1.14 -11.78
C ASP A 62 -18.72 -0.39 -11.74
N VAL A 63 -17.68 -1.09 -12.19
CA VAL A 63 -17.60 -2.55 -12.20
C VAL A 63 -17.73 -3.12 -10.78
N PHE A 64 -16.91 -2.63 -9.86
CA PHE A 64 -16.91 -3.16 -8.50
C PHE A 64 -18.14 -2.75 -7.69
N THR A 65 -18.64 -1.51 -7.87
CA THR A 65 -19.84 -1.07 -7.16
C THR A 65 -21.10 -1.78 -7.66
N SER A 66 -21.21 -2.04 -8.95
CA SER A 66 -22.33 -2.79 -9.50
C SER A 66 -22.42 -4.21 -8.96
N LYS A 67 -21.29 -4.85 -8.67
CA LYS A 67 -21.25 -6.25 -8.22
C LYS A 67 -21.25 -6.41 -6.70
N TYR A 68 -20.54 -5.51 -6.01
CA TYR A 68 -20.28 -5.65 -4.57
C TYR A 68 -20.85 -4.51 -3.72
N GLY A 69 -21.40 -3.47 -4.37
CA GLY A 69 -21.88 -2.30 -3.66
C GLY A 69 -23.14 -2.54 -2.82
N ASP A 70 -23.98 -3.52 -3.18
CA ASP A 70 -25.21 -3.82 -2.42
C ASP A 70 -24.92 -4.47 -1.07
N ASP A 71 -23.76 -5.12 -0.94
CA ASP A 71 -23.29 -5.72 0.32
C ASP A 71 -22.72 -4.70 1.29
N ILE A 72 -22.46 -3.46 0.84
CA ILE A 72 -21.89 -2.39 1.66
C ILE A 72 -23.00 -1.59 2.33
N SER A 73 -23.14 -1.78 3.64
CA SER A 73 -24.15 -1.07 4.44
C SER A 73 -23.77 0.40 4.70
N LYS A 74 -24.75 1.21 5.07
CA LYS A 74 -24.49 2.60 5.53
C LYS A 74 -23.61 2.63 6.77
N ASP A 75 -23.72 1.63 7.64
CA ASP A 75 -22.91 1.56 8.86
C ASP A 75 -21.46 1.26 8.54
N ASP A 76 -21.17 0.42 7.53
CA ASP A 76 -19.80 0.21 7.04
C ASP A 76 -19.19 1.50 6.49
N VAL A 77 -19.97 2.26 5.70
CA VAL A 77 -19.55 3.55 5.17
C VAL A 77 -19.25 4.53 6.30
N ASN A 78 -20.16 4.67 7.28
CA ASN A 78 -19.96 5.59 8.41
C ASN A 78 -18.76 5.20 9.27
N LYS A 79 -18.57 3.89 9.50
CA LYS A 79 -17.41 3.38 10.23
C LYS A 79 -16.11 3.69 9.51
N GLU A 80 -16.07 3.52 8.18
CA GLU A 80 -14.88 3.81 7.40
C GLU A 80 -14.60 5.31 7.33
N ILE A 81 -15.64 6.16 7.19
CA ILE A 81 -15.49 7.62 7.31
C ILE A 81 -14.84 7.99 8.65
N LYS A 82 -15.31 7.38 9.75
CA LYS A 82 -14.73 7.62 11.08
C LYS A 82 -13.28 7.13 11.17
N ASN A 83 -12.94 5.99 10.57
CA ASN A 83 -11.58 5.48 10.52
C ASN A 83 -10.63 6.41 9.74
N ILE A 84 -11.10 7.01 8.64
CA ILE A 84 -10.30 7.86 7.76
C ILE A 84 -10.12 9.27 8.35
N PHE A 85 -11.20 9.87 8.86
CA PHE A 85 -11.25 11.29 9.25
C PHE A 85 -11.21 11.51 10.76
N GLY A 86 -11.47 10.47 11.55
CA GLY A 86 -11.67 10.61 12.99
C GLY A 86 -12.90 11.44 13.33
N ASP A 87 -12.83 12.09 14.49
CA ASP A 87 -13.94 12.93 14.99
C ASP A 87 -14.01 14.30 14.28
N ASN A 88 -13.01 14.66 13.47
CA ASN A 88 -12.91 15.94 12.77
C ASN A 88 -13.52 15.93 11.36
N PHE A 89 -14.31 14.92 11.02
CA PHE A 89 -14.89 14.78 9.66
C PHE A 89 -15.68 16.00 9.21
N GLU A 90 -16.59 16.50 10.05
CA GLU A 90 -17.44 17.65 9.70
C GLU A 90 -16.65 18.94 9.49
N GLU A 91 -15.57 19.14 10.24
CA GLU A 91 -14.70 20.29 10.07
C GLU A 91 -13.92 20.20 8.75
N GLN A 92 -13.36 19.02 8.45
CA GLN A 92 -12.65 18.77 7.20
C GLN A 92 -13.59 18.88 5.99
N LEU A 93 -14.84 18.42 6.13
CA LEU A 93 -15.86 18.55 5.08
C LEU A 93 -16.18 20.01 4.76
N LYS A 94 -16.35 20.85 5.79
CA LYS A 94 -16.57 22.29 5.60
C LYS A 94 -15.39 23.02 4.93
N ALA A 95 -14.17 22.55 5.18
CA ALA A 95 -12.97 23.10 4.56
C ALA A 95 -12.78 22.62 3.11
N SER A 96 -13.38 21.50 2.74
CA SER A 96 -13.40 20.97 1.38
C SER A 96 -14.64 21.49 0.65
N LYS A 97 -14.63 21.47 -0.69
CA LYS A 97 -15.81 21.79 -1.50
C LYS A 97 -16.73 20.57 -1.73
N LEU A 98 -16.53 19.50 -0.95
CA LEU A 98 -17.27 18.25 -1.09
C LEU A 98 -18.51 18.24 -0.23
N THR A 99 -19.54 17.53 -0.68
CA THR A 99 -20.71 17.21 0.15
C THR A 99 -20.48 15.90 0.91
N ARG A 100 -21.19 15.71 2.03
CA ARG A 100 -21.20 14.41 2.74
C ARG A 100 -21.56 13.25 1.79
N LYS A 101 -22.53 13.46 0.88
CA LYS A 101 -22.95 12.48 -0.10
C LYS A 101 -21.82 12.06 -1.06
N ASP A 102 -20.98 13.02 -1.47
CA ASP A 102 -19.82 12.73 -2.33
C ASP A 102 -18.81 11.84 -1.60
N VAL A 103 -18.55 12.14 -0.32
CA VAL A 103 -17.65 11.34 0.51
C VAL A 103 -18.22 9.94 0.77
N GLU A 104 -19.51 9.84 1.13
CA GLU A 104 -20.19 8.56 1.33
C GLU A 104 -20.14 7.69 0.08
N LYS A 105 -20.36 8.30 -1.10
CA LYS A 105 -20.25 7.61 -2.39
C LYS A 105 -18.83 7.09 -2.61
N SER A 106 -17.81 7.93 -2.49
CA SER A 106 -16.41 7.54 -2.68
C SER A 106 -15.98 6.43 -1.70
N VAL A 107 -16.40 6.52 -0.43
CA VAL A 107 -16.11 5.48 0.56
C VAL A 107 -16.82 4.18 0.22
N LYS A 108 -18.07 4.23 -0.24
CA LYS A 108 -18.80 3.03 -0.70
C LYS A 108 -18.10 2.37 -1.87
N GLU A 109 -17.65 3.15 -2.86
CA GLU A 109 -16.88 2.66 -4.01
C GLU A 109 -15.57 1.98 -3.58
N GLN A 110 -14.84 2.59 -2.66
CA GLN A 110 -13.61 2.02 -2.10
C GLN A 110 -13.87 0.70 -1.35
N LEU A 111 -14.93 0.64 -0.55
CA LEU A 111 -15.32 -0.57 0.17
C LEU A 111 -15.75 -1.68 -0.79
N ALA A 112 -16.51 -1.35 -1.84
CA ALA A 112 -16.90 -2.30 -2.88
C ALA A 112 -15.70 -2.86 -3.64
N PHE A 113 -14.74 -2.02 -4.00
CA PHE A 113 -13.49 -2.45 -4.61
C PHE A 113 -12.71 -3.42 -3.70
N LYS A 114 -12.55 -3.06 -2.42
CA LYS A 114 -11.89 -3.93 -1.43
C LYS A 114 -12.64 -5.25 -1.22
N ALA A 115 -13.97 -5.22 -1.17
CA ALA A 115 -14.81 -6.42 -1.06
C ALA A 115 -14.63 -7.33 -2.27
N GLY A 116 -14.58 -6.76 -3.47
CA GLY A 116 -14.32 -7.51 -4.71
C GLY A 116 -12.95 -8.18 -4.69
N LEU A 117 -11.88 -7.47 -4.38
CA LEU A 117 -10.56 -8.08 -4.25
C LEU A 117 -10.55 -9.20 -3.20
N LYS A 118 -11.18 -8.95 -2.04
CA LYS A 118 -11.25 -9.91 -0.94
C LYS A 118 -12.01 -11.19 -1.31
N SER A 119 -13.05 -11.09 -2.16
CA SER A 119 -13.84 -12.24 -2.60
C SER A 119 -13.03 -13.27 -3.40
N HIS A 120 -11.92 -12.84 -4.01
CA HIS A 120 -11.01 -13.69 -4.76
C HIS A 120 -9.86 -14.27 -3.91
N VAL A 121 -9.71 -13.83 -2.64
CA VAL A 121 -8.63 -14.31 -1.80
C VAL A 121 -8.83 -15.78 -1.44
N LYS A 122 -7.88 -16.61 -1.84
CA LYS A 122 -7.77 -18.01 -1.44
C LYS A 122 -6.42 -18.18 -0.75
N LEU A 123 -6.45 -18.37 0.56
CA LEU A 123 -5.24 -18.56 1.35
C LEU A 123 -4.76 -20.01 1.20
N THR A 124 -3.48 -20.16 0.88
CA THR A 124 -2.78 -21.43 0.89
C THR A 124 -2.06 -21.66 2.22
N ASP A 125 -1.64 -22.89 2.51
CA ASP A 125 -0.80 -23.17 3.68
C ASP A 125 0.52 -22.39 3.66
N ALA A 126 1.05 -22.10 2.48
CA ALA A 126 2.25 -21.25 2.32
C ALA A 126 1.97 -19.81 2.72
N ASP A 127 0.81 -19.26 2.37
CA ASP A 127 0.39 -17.90 2.76
C ASP A 127 0.21 -17.81 4.29
N LEU A 128 -0.45 -18.81 4.89
CA LEU A 128 -0.64 -18.87 6.33
C LEU A 128 0.69 -19.03 7.08
N LYS A 129 1.59 -19.87 6.53
CA LYS A 129 2.92 -20.03 7.10
C LYS A 129 3.73 -18.72 7.03
N ALA A 130 3.76 -18.06 5.90
CA ALA A 130 4.45 -16.78 5.73
C ALA A 130 3.90 -15.71 6.69
N ALA A 131 2.57 -15.63 6.81
CA ALA A 131 1.93 -14.72 7.77
C ALA A 131 2.28 -15.08 9.22
N TRP A 132 2.31 -16.37 9.57
CA TRP A 132 2.72 -16.83 10.89
C TRP A 132 4.19 -16.53 11.20
N ASP A 133 5.07 -16.75 10.25
CA ASP A 133 6.50 -16.48 10.42
C ASP A 133 6.75 -14.98 10.73
N ALA A 134 6.01 -14.09 10.07
CA ALA A 134 6.07 -12.64 10.28
C ALA A 134 5.21 -12.12 11.45
N PHE A 135 4.33 -12.95 12.01
CA PHE A 135 3.39 -12.55 13.03
C PHE A 135 4.06 -12.30 14.38
N HIS A 136 3.70 -11.19 15.01
CA HIS A 136 3.96 -10.89 16.41
C HIS A 136 2.65 -10.41 17.06
N PRO A 137 2.25 -10.99 18.20
CA PRO A 137 1.05 -10.56 18.92
C PRO A 137 1.15 -9.12 19.40
N GLU A 138 0.00 -8.54 19.77
CA GLU A 138 -0.04 -7.20 20.36
C GLU A 138 0.78 -7.16 21.66
N VAL A 139 1.64 -6.15 21.76
CA VAL A 139 2.41 -5.84 22.95
C VAL A 139 2.02 -4.46 23.50
N GLU A 140 2.26 -4.24 24.76
CA GLU A 140 2.12 -2.92 25.40
C GLU A 140 3.51 -2.34 25.64
N ALA A 141 3.75 -1.13 25.18
CA ALA A 141 5.02 -0.44 25.30
C ALA A 141 4.86 1.05 25.64
N GLN A 142 5.95 1.70 25.94
CA GLN A 142 6.07 3.16 25.97
C GLN A 142 7.17 3.58 25.03
N ILE A 143 6.94 4.66 24.28
CA ILE A 143 7.86 5.17 23.23
C ILE A 143 8.21 6.63 23.50
N ILE A 144 9.49 6.98 23.38
CA ILE A 144 9.99 8.34 23.28
C ILE A 144 10.63 8.49 21.91
N ALA A 145 10.25 9.49 21.14
CA ALA A 145 10.90 9.86 19.89
C ALA A 145 11.54 11.24 20.02
N VAL A 146 12.75 11.39 19.51
CA VAL A 146 13.49 12.66 19.48
C VAL A 146 14.19 12.85 18.13
N ALA A 147 14.56 14.09 17.81
CA ALA A 147 15.11 14.45 16.50
C ALA A 147 16.63 14.22 16.36
N SER A 148 17.35 14.03 17.46
CA SER A 148 18.81 13.86 17.42
C SER A 148 19.27 12.65 18.21
N GLU A 149 20.42 12.09 17.81
CA GLU A 149 21.06 10.99 18.53
C GLU A 149 21.50 11.39 19.95
N ASP A 150 22.00 12.62 20.09
CA ASP A 150 22.44 13.13 21.39
C ASP A 150 21.26 13.27 22.38
N ASP A 151 20.08 13.73 21.89
CA ASP A 151 18.87 13.77 22.72
C ASP A 151 18.43 12.35 23.11
N ALA A 152 18.53 11.38 22.22
CA ALA A 152 18.18 9.99 22.51
C ALA A 152 19.13 9.37 23.55
N LYS A 153 20.41 9.62 23.45
CA LYS A 153 21.42 9.23 24.47
C LYS A 153 21.14 9.90 25.82
N ALA A 154 20.77 11.18 25.80
CA ALA A 154 20.37 11.89 27.01
C ALA A 154 19.08 11.34 27.63
N VAL A 155 18.10 10.96 26.81
CA VAL A 155 16.89 10.25 27.27
C VAL A 155 17.26 8.92 27.91
N LYS A 156 18.07 8.10 27.25
CA LYS A 156 18.53 6.81 27.80
C LYS A 156 19.24 6.97 29.13
N LYS A 157 20.17 7.91 29.23
CA LYS A 157 20.88 8.24 30.46
C LYS A 157 19.94 8.65 31.59
N ASP A 158 18.87 9.41 31.29
CA ASP A 158 17.89 9.79 32.29
C ASP A 158 17.04 8.59 32.72
N LEU A 159 16.72 7.67 31.80
CA LEU A 159 15.97 6.44 32.09
C LEU A 159 16.77 5.41 32.89
N ASP A 160 18.08 5.41 32.78
CA ASP A 160 18.98 4.50 33.54
C ASP A 160 19.15 4.90 35.02
N LYS A 161 18.70 6.10 35.41
CA LYS A 161 18.73 6.54 36.79
C LYS A 161 17.76 5.75 37.64
N LYS A 162 18.17 5.41 38.85
CA LYS A 162 17.28 4.71 39.81
C LYS A 162 16.00 5.52 40.06
N GLY A 163 14.84 4.88 39.84
CA GLY A 163 13.54 5.52 40.04
C GLY A 163 13.10 6.42 38.90
N ALA A 164 13.74 6.34 37.73
CA ALA A 164 13.33 7.09 36.55
C ALA A 164 11.87 6.76 36.16
N ASP A 165 11.13 7.79 35.83
CA ASP A 165 9.74 7.71 35.38
C ASP A 165 9.67 7.96 33.88
N PHE A 166 9.50 6.87 33.10
CA PHE A 166 9.44 6.93 31.65
C PHE A 166 8.37 7.90 31.16
N ALA A 167 7.18 7.86 31.77
CA ALA A 167 6.05 8.70 31.36
C ALA A 167 6.35 10.20 31.55
N LYS A 168 7.01 10.57 32.66
CA LYS A 168 7.42 11.96 32.87
C LYS A 168 8.46 12.42 31.87
N ILE A 169 9.41 11.55 31.53
CA ILE A 169 10.45 11.86 30.53
C ILE A 169 9.82 11.96 29.15
N ALA A 170 8.90 11.06 28.79
CA ALA A 170 8.14 11.11 27.55
C ALA A 170 7.38 12.44 27.39
N LYS A 171 6.60 12.84 28.39
CA LYS A 171 5.88 14.12 28.39
C LYS A 171 6.79 15.33 28.17
N LYS A 172 8.00 15.28 28.72
CA LYS A 172 8.94 16.41 28.69
C LYS A 172 9.75 16.46 27.39
N LYS A 173 10.19 15.32 26.87
CA LYS A 173 11.22 15.26 25.82
C LYS A 173 10.73 14.69 24.50
N SER A 174 9.66 13.87 24.51
CA SER A 174 9.21 13.21 23.30
C SER A 174 8.52 14.16 22.32
N ILE A 175 8.75 13.94 21.04
CA ILE A 175 7.99 14.55 19.94
C ILE A 175 6.98 13.56 19.34
N HIS A 176 6.91 12.33 19.87
CA HIS A 176 5.92 11.34 19.43
C HIS A 176 4.50 11.77 19.82
N PRO A 177 3.47 11.46 19.00
CA PRO A 177 2.07 11.82 19.31
C PRO A 177 1.56 11.32 20.66
N THR A 178 2.11 10.20 21.18
CA THR A 178 1.73 9.62 22.47
C THR A 178 2.38 10.29 23.69
N LYS A 179 3.15 11.36 23.51
CA LYS A 179 3.90 12.02 24.58
C LYS A 179 3.01 12.41 25.78
N ASP A 180 1.81 12.91 25.50
CA ASP A 180 0.89 13.41 26.55
C ASP A 180 0.26 12.26 27.36
N ASP A 181 0.24 11.04 26.80
CA ASP A 181 -0.13 9.80 27.51
C ASP A 181 1.10 9.06 28.08
N GLY A 182 2.21 9.75 28.24
CA GLY A 182 3.44 9.18 28.79
C GLY A 182 4.12 8.18 27.85
N GLY A 183 3.90 8.29 26.55
CA GLY A 183 4.46 7.45 25.52
C GLY A 183 3.76 6.10 25.35
N LYS A 184 2.63 5.84 26.02
CA LYS A 184 1.93 4.55 25.96
C LYS A 184 1.42 4.23 24.57
N ILE A 185 1.68 3.02 24.14
CA ILE A 185 1.24 2.50 22.86
C ILE A 185 1.06 0.99 22.90
N LYS A 186 0.09 0.49 22.12
CA LYS A 186 -0.06 -0.93 21.81
C LYS A 186 0.19 -1.14 20.34
N PHE A 187 0.88 -2.19 19.99
CA PHE A 187 1.15 -2.54 18.60
C PHE A 187 1.43 -4.03 18.43
N ASP A 188 1.20 -4.50 17.23
CA ASP A 188 1.50 -5.85 16.75
C ASP A 188 2.24 -5.78 15.39
N SER A 189 2.41 -6.92 14.73
CA SER A 189 3.04 -7.00 13.42
C SER A 189 2.24 -6.30 12.31
N SER A 190 0.93 -6.09 12.48
CA SER A 190 0.05 -5.42 11.49
C SER A 190 -0.01 -3.91 11.68
N THR A 191 0.50 -3.39 12.80
CA THR A 191 0.48 -1.96 13.11
C THR A 191 1.27 -1.17 12.07
N ASP A 192 0.66 -0.12 11.55
CA ASP A 192 1.23 0.74 10.50
C ASP A 192 2.58 1.35 10.94
N ALA A 193 3.59 1.26 10.07
CA ALA A 193 4.93 1.78 10.33
C ALA A 193 4.96 3.32 10.54
N THR A 194 3.91 4.03 10.15
CA THR A 194 3.75 5.47 10.47
C THR A 194 3.39 5.72 11.93
N GLN A 195 2.85 4.70 12.62
CA GLN A 195 2.54 4.75 14.04
C GLN A 195 3.74 4.23 14.86
N VAL A 196 4.26 3.05 14.49
CA VAL A 196 5.45 2.45 15.09
C VAL A 196 6.33 1.92 13.96
N PRO A 197 7.51 2.53 13.72
CA PRO A 197 8.43 2.06 12.69
C PRO A 197 8.86 0.60 12.90
N ASP A 198 9.11 -0.11 11.79
CA ASP A 198 9.44 -1.53 11.83
C ASP A 198 10.76 -1.82 12.59
N GLU A 199 11.73 -0.92 12.52
CA GLU A 199 12.96 -1.01 13.31
C GLU A 199 12.66 -0.94 14.80
N VAL A 200 11.74 -0.07 15.20
CA VAL A 200 11.31 0.08 16.60
C VAL A 200 10.55 -1.16 17.08
N LYS A 201 9.62 -1.69 16.26
CA LYS A 201 8.89 -2.94 16.55
C LYS A 201 9.87 -4.11 16.74
N THR A 202 10.84 -4.25 15.82
CA THR A 202 11.83 -5.34 15.84
C THR A 202 12.69 -5.33 17.11
N ILE A 203 13.03 -4.15 17.62
CA ILE A 203 13.78 -4.03 18.88
C ILE A 203 12.85 -4.30 20.06
N ALA A 204 11.64 -3.71 20.06
CA ALA A 204 10.69 -3.85 21.14
C ALA A 204 10.35 -5.32 21.44
N TRP A 205 10.10 -6.16 20.41
CA TRP A 205 9.79 -7.57 20.60
C TRP A 205 10.90 -8.41 21.24
N LYS A 206 12.15 -7.91 21.24
CA LYS A 206 13.28 -8.57 21.89
C LYS A 206 13.39 -8.20 23.39
N LEU A 207 12.71 -7.14 23.84
CA LEU A 207 12.78 -6.66 25.21
C LEU A 207 11.91 -7.52 26.12
N LYS A 208 12.38 -7.72 27.33
CA LYS A 208 11.57 -8.29 28.43
C LYS A 208 10.71 -7.20 29.05
N ASP A 209 9.68 -7.62 29.78
CA ASP A 209 8.83 -6.70 30.55
C ASP A 209 9.68 -5.80 31.48
N GLY A 210 9.44 -4.50 31.38
CA GLY A 210 10.17 -3.46 32.11
C GLY A 210 11.49 -3.03 31.50
N GLU A 211 12.03 -3.73 30.50
CA GLU A 211 13.29 -3.43 29.84
C GLU A 211 13.19 -2.20 28.93
N VAL A 212 14.25 -1.42 28.87
CA VAL A 212 14.37 -0.20 28.04
C VAL A 212 15.43 -0.43 26.97
N SER A 213 15.10 -0.12 25.72
CA SER A 213 16.02 -0.24 24.58
C SER A 213 17.18 0.76 24.67
N GLU A 214 18.25 0.47 23.95
CA GLU A 214 19.14 1.50 23.46
C GLU A 214 18.43 2.39 22.43
N PRO A 215 18.96 3.59 22.13
CA PRO A 215 18.40 4.43 21.06
C PRO A 215 18.37 3.70 19.72
N VAL A 216 17.19 3.71 19.06
CA VAL A 216 16.95 3.09 17.74
C VAL A 216 16.87 4.21 16.71
N ALA A 217 17.77 4.23 15.76
CA ALA A 217 17.71 5.16 14.64
C ALA A 217 16.75 4.66 13.57
N VAL A 218 15.85 5.53 13.14
CA VAL A 218 14.90 5.28 12.03
C VAL A 218 15.11 6.34 10.97
N MET A 219 15.48 5.93 9.77
CA MET A 219 15.69 6.84 8.65
C MET A 219 14.35 7.19 8.02
N SER A 220 14.01 8.48 8.01
CA SER A 220 12.91 9.00 7.22
C SER A 220 13.42 9.67 5.93
N SER A 221 12.52 9.99 4.99
CA SER A 221 12.90 10.63 3.72
C SER A 221 13.55 12.01 3.90
N TYR A 222 13.45 12.63 5.08
CA TYR A 222 13.91 14.00 5.31
C TYR A 222 14.98 14.11 6.41
N SER A 223 14.91 13.30 7.45
CA SER A 223 15.87 13.31 8.55
C SER A 223 15.73 12.06 9.42
N PRO A 224 16.80 11.61 10.08
CA PRO A 224 16.70 10.52 11.04
C PRO A 224 15.85 10.92 12.24
N MET A 225 15.11 9.95 12.77
CA MET A 225 14.40 10.03 14.04
C MET A 225 14.98 8.96 14.97
N TYR A 226 15.04 9.26 16.25
CA TYR A 226 15.59 8.34 17.25
C TYR A 226 14.52 7.98 18.27
N TYR A 227 14.41 6.69 18.56
CA TYR A 227 13.41 6.13 19.45
C TYR A 227 14.06 5.44 20.64
N VAL A 228 13.45 5.59 21.81
CA VAL A 228 13.74 4.78 23.00
C VAL A 228 12.44 4.12 23.42
N VAL A 229 12.45 2.80 23.54
CA VAL A 229 11.28 2.00 23.84
C VAL A 229 11.43 1.33 25.20
N LYS A 230 10.36 1.34 26.00
CA LYS A 230 10.23 0.49 27.18
C LYS A 230 9.13 -0.53 26.94
N MET A 231 9.45 -1.81 27.07
CA MET A 231 8.45 -2.86 27.07
C MET A 231 7.68 -2.83 28.40
N VAL A 232 6.36 -2.76 28.32
CA VAL A 232 5.47 -2.84 29.47
C VAL A 232 4.97 -4.26 29.64
N LYS A 233 4.49 -4.86 28.55
CA LYS A 233 4.02 -6.23 28.49
C LYS A 233 4.32 -6.84 27.15
N ASN A 234 5.26 -7.76 27.12
CA ASN A 234 5.57 -8.56 25.95
C ASN A 234 4.64 -9.77 25.86
N GLN A 235 4.36 -10.22 24.66
CA GLN A 235 3.60 -11.43 24.41
C GLN A 235 4.33 -12.31 23.40
N ASP A 236 4.78 -13.47 23.86
CA ASP A 236 5.35 -14.48 22.97
C ASP A 236 4.22 -15.19 22.20
N LYS A 237 4.38 -15.29 20.86
CA LYS A 237 3.44 -16.04 20.02
C LYS A 237 3.49 -17.54 20.27
N GLY A 238 4.60 -18.06 20.82
CA GLY A 238 4.84 -19.49 20.98
C GLY A 238 4.89 -20.24 19.65
N ASN A 239 4.54 -21.53 19.68
CA ASN A 239 4.56 -22.40 18.50
C ASN A 239 3.15 -22.82 18.03
N ASP A 240 2.10 -22.34 18.66
CA ASP A 240 0.72 -22.74 18.36
C ASP A 240 0.00 -21.62 17.59
N MET A 241 0.04 -21.70 16.25
CA MET A 241 -0.64 -20.77 15.36
C MET A 241 -2.17 -20.70 15.60
N LYS A 242 -2.78 -21.77 16.11
CA LYS A 242 -4.24 -21.82 16.31
C LYS A 242 -4.73 -20.78 17.32
N LYS A 243 -3.88 -20.40 18.27
CA LYS A 243 -4.20 -19.34 19.24
C LYS A 243 -4.43 -17.98 18.61
N PHE A 244 -3.84 -17.76 17.41
CA PHE A 244 -3.88 -16.50 16.68
C PHE A 244 -4.39 -16.71 15.25
N GLU A 245 -5.21 -17.74 15.04
CA GLU A 245 -5.67 -18.14 13.70
C GLU A 245 -6.38 -16.99 12.96
N LYS A 246 -7.18 -16.22 13.70
CA LYS A 246 -7.93 -15.09 13.13
C LYS A 246 -6.99 -13.99 12.65
N GLU A 247 -6.03 -13.60 13.48
CA GLU A 247 -5.05 -12.55 13.19
C GLU A 247 -4.12 -12.99 12.05
N VAL A 248 -3.64 -14.22 12.07
CA VAL A 248 -2.78 -14.77 11.02
C VAL A 248 -3.52 -14.85 9.68
N LYS A 249 -4.78 -15.28 9.66
CA LYS A 249 -5.62 -15.27 8.45
C LYS A 249 -5.86 -13.85 7.95
N GLN A 250 -6.08 -12.90 8.85
CA GLN A 250 -6.23 -11.49 8.47
C GLN A 250 -4.94 -10.95 7.84
N ASN A 251 -3.79 -11.18 8.47
CA ASN A 251 -2.49 -10.74 7.95
C ASN A 251 -2.17 -11.38 6.59
N ALA A 252 -2.46 -12.69 6.42
CA ALA A 252 -2.31 -13.37 5.15
C ALA A 252 -3.23 -12.79 4.05
N THR A 253 -4.47 -12.43 4.43
CA THR A 253 -5.41 -11.77 3.54
C THR A 253 -4.91 -10.39 3.13
N ASP A 254 -4.46 -9.58 4.09
CA ASP A 254 -3.95 -8.25 3.83
C ASP A 254 -2.67 -8.28 2.97
N ALA A 255 -1.80 -9.27 3.18
CA ALA A 255 -0.63 -9.51 2.33
C ALA A 255 -1.04 -9.81 0.88
N LYS A 256 -2.07 -10.64 0.66
CA LYS A 256 -2.63 -10.89 -0.68
C LYS A 256 -3.23 -9.64 -1.31
N LEU A 257 -3.96 -8.84 -0.55
CA LEU A 257 -4.56 -7.59 -1.04
C LEU A 257 -3.51 -6.52 -1.35
N ASN A 258 -2.33 -6.61 -0.78
CA ASN A 258 -1.18 -5.74 -1.07
C ASN A 258 -0.28 -6.29 -2.18
N ASP A 259 -0.49 -7.52 -2.64
CA ASP A 259 0.23 -8.11 -3.77
C ASP A 259 -0.30 -7.53 -5.08
N SER A 260 0.53 -6.76 -5.78
CA SER A 260 0.17 -6.10 -7.03
C SER A 260 -0.15 -7.10 -8.15
N ALA A 261 0.51 -8.25 -8.21
CA ALA A 261 0.23 -9.27 -9.21
C ALA A 261 -1.15 -9.90 -8.98
N PHE A 262 -1.48 -10.20 -7.71
CA PHE A 262 -2.80 -10.69 -7.35
C PHE A 262 -3.89 -9.65 -7.67
N THR A 263 -3.73 -8.41 -7.23
CA THR A 263 -4.73 -7.35 -7.43
C THR A 263 -4.94 -7.04 -8.91
N THR A 264 -3.86 -6.94 -9.69
CA THR A 264 -3.93 -6.71 -11.15
C THR A 264 -4.68 -7.83 -11.84
N LYS A 265 -4.40 -9.09 -11.46
CA LYS A 265 -5.10 -10.24 -12.01
C LYS A 265 -6.59 -10.24 -11.68
N VAL A 266 -6.96 -9.99 -10.41
CA VAL A 266 -8.36 -9.94 -9.98
C VAL A 266 -9.11 -8.83 -10.71
N ILE A 267 -8.52 -7.65 -10.83
CA ILE A 267 -9.11 -6.55 -11.61
C ILE A 267 -9.37 -7.00 -13.05
N GLY A 268 -8.41 -7.66 -13.68
CA GLY A 268 -8.59 -8.19 -15.04
C GLY A 268 -9.73 -9.22 -15.16
N GLU A 269 -9.85 -10.11 -14.17
CA GLU A 269 -10.94 -11.11 -14.10
C GLU A 269 -12.32 -10.41 -13.97
N GLU A 270 -12.43 -9.38 -13.12
CA GLU A 270 -13.66 -8.61 -12.94
C GLU A 270 -14.02 -7.78 -14.18
N LEU A 271 -13.05 -7.15 -14.82
CA LEU A 271 -13.24 -6.41 -16.08
C LEU A 271 -13.75 -7.33 -17.20
N LYS A 272 -13.18 -8.54 -17.32
CA LYS A 272 -13.66 -9.57 -18.27
C LYS A 272 -15.07 -10.03 -17.95
N ALA A 273 -15.35 -10.31 -16.68
CA ALA A 273 -16.68 -10.74 -16.22
C ALA A 273 -17.76 -9.68 -16.50
N ALA A 274 -17.40 -8.40 -16.31
CA ALA A 274 -18.28 -7.27 -16.62
C ALA A 274 -18.38 -6.95 -18.13
N ASN A 275 -17.63 -7.66 -18.99
CA ASN A 275 -17.60 -7.45 -20.44
C ASN A 275 -17.31 -5.99 -20.83
N VAL A 276 -16.38 -5.35 -20.14
CA VAL A 276 -16.00 -3.94 -20.38
C VAL A 276 -15.44 -3.78 -21.79
N LYS A 277 -15.94 -2.77 -22.53
CA LYS A 277 -15.50 -2.45 -23.88
C LYS A 277 -15.18 -0.97 -24.01
N ILE A 278 -13.96 -0.65 -24.29
CA ILE A 278 -13.55 0.71 -24.61
C ILE A 278 -14.05 1.06 -26.04
N LYS A 279 -14.68 2.22 -26.16
CA LYS A 279 -15.24 2.69 -27.44
C LYS A 279 -14.39 3.78 -28.11
N ASP A 280 -13.74 4.62 -27.32
CA ASP A 280 -12.81 5.64 -27.82
C ASP A 280 -11.41 5.04 -27.89
N GLU A 281 -10.81 5.05 -29.10
CA GLU A 281 -9.49 4.48 -29.37
C GLU A 281 -8.38 5.10 -28.53
N THR A 282 -8.53 6.35 -28.09
CA THR A 282 -7.55 7.03 -27.24
C THR A 282 -7.35 6.32 -25.90
N PHE A 283 -8.40 5.64 -25.41
CA PHE A 283 -8.39 4.87 -24.15
C PHE A 283 -8.21 3.37 -24.38
N ALA A 284 -7.99 2.89 -25.60
CA ALA A 284 -7.97 1.45 -25.92
C ALA A 284 -7.03 0.63 -25.04
N ASN A 285 -5.90 1.21 -24.63
CA ASN A 285 -4.85 0.50 -23.92
C ASN A 285 -4.93 0.59 -22.36
N ILE A 286 -5.89 1.35 -21.79
CA ILE A 286 -5.91 1.57 -20.33
C ILE A 286 -6.20 0.30 -19.52
N LEU A 287 -6.78 -0.73 -20.15
CA LEU A 287 -7.09 -2.01 -19.52
C LEU A 287 -6.07 -3.11 -19.83
N THR A 288 -5.11 -2.88 -20.73
CA THR A 288 -4.22 -3.91 -21.26
C THR A 288 -3.47 -4.66 -20.16
N ASN A 289 -2.83 -3.95 -19.22
CA ASN A 289 -2.10 -4.57 -18.13
C ASN A 289 -2.94 -5.54 -17.29
N PHE A 290 -4.21 -5.20 -17.05
CA PHE A 290 -5.12 -6.04 -16.28
C PHE A 290 -5.58 -7.26 -17.06
N ILE A 291 -5.88 -7.07 -18.35
CA ILE A 291 -6.33 -8.16 -19.22
C ILE A 291 -5.20 -9.16 -19.43
N ASP A 292 -3.98 -8.69 -19.73
CA ASP A 292 -2.80 -9.54 -19.95
C ASP A 292 -2.45 -10.34 -18.69
N ALA A 293 -2.59 -9.76 -17.49
CA ALA A 293 -2.35 -10.44 -16.23
C ALA A 293 -3.24 -11.67 -16.01
N THR A 294 -4.37 -11.77 -16.72
CA THR A 294 -5.24 -12.96 -16.67
C THR A 294 -4.82 -14.06 -17.64
N GLU A 295 -3.96 -13.78 -18.63
CA GLU A 295 -3.60 -14.70 -19.73
C GLU A 295 -2.29 -15.44 -19.49
N THR A 296 -1.43 -14.97 -18.60
CA THR A 296 -0.05 -15.49 -18.37
C THR A 296 0.06 -16.88 -17.75
N LYS A 297 -0.97 -17.72 -17.75
CA LYS A 297 -0.92 -19.11 -17.24
C LYS A 297 -1.21 -20.21 -18.26
N LYS A 298 -1.17 -19.96 -19.59
CA LYS A 298 -1.42 -21.02 -20.58
C LYS A 298 -0.16 -21.66 -21.18
N ASP A 299 1.03 -21.08 -21.05
CA ASP A 299 2.19 -21.50 -21.86
C ASP A 299 3.39 -22.08 -21.10
N THR A 300 3.25 -22.60 -19.87
CA THR A 300 4.36 -23.26 -19.17
C THR A 300 4.10 -24.72 -18.80
N LYS A 301 3.33 -25.44 -19.62
CA LYS A 301 3.12 -26.89 -19.41
C LYS A 301 3.15 -27.73 -20.68
N ASP A 302 4.03 -27.40 -21.65
CA ASP A 302 4.32 -28.36 -22.72
C ASP A 302 5.62 -27.99 -23.46
N SER A 303 6.78 -28.17 -22.84
CA SER A 303 8.04 -28.35 -23.54
C SER A 303 9.11 -28.93 -22.62
N SER A 304 8.84 -30.11 -22.08
CA SER A 304 9.89 -31.00 -21.58
C SER A 304 9.46 -32.44 -21.87
N ASP A 305 9.65 -32.84 -23.11
CA ASP A 305 10.05 -34.22 -23.44
C ASP A 305 10.23 -34.35 -24.98
N LYS A 306 11.45 -34.44 -25.40
CA LYS A 306 12.00 -35.22 -26.48
C LYS A 306 13.25 -34.59 -27.09
N SER A 307 14.38 -34.95 -26.60
CA SER A 307 15.55 -35.12 -27.48
C SER A 307 16.24 -36.42 -27.12
N ASP A 308 15.86 -37.41 -27.87
CA ASP A 308 16.54 -38.73 -27.95
C ASP A 308 17.94 -38.56 -28.50
N SER A 309 18.82 -39.26 -27.85
CA SER A 309 20.20 -39.55 -28.21
C SER A 309 20.36 -40.09 -29.61
N LYS A 310 21.32 -39.55 -30.37
CA LYS A 310 22.07 -40.37 -31.32
C LYS A 310 23.52 -39.90 -31.40
N ALA A 311 24.38 -40.70 -30.82
CA ALA A 311 25.81 -40.67 -31.01
C ALA A 311 26.18 -41.07 -32.45
N THR A 312 27.14 -40.40 -33.06
CA THR A 312 28.11 -41.01 -34.02
C THR A 312 29.42 -40.25 -33.96
N ASP A 313 30.38 -41.02 -33.62
CA ASP A 313 31.82 -40.98 -33.62
C ASP A 313 32.43 -40.60 -34.99
N LYS A 314 33.55 -39.86 -34.98
CA LYS A 314 34.85 -40.04 -35.65
C LYS A 314 35.63 -38.72 -35.80
N SER A 315 36.73 -38.67 -35.03
CA SER A 315 38.13 -38.57 -35.47
C SER A 315 38.46 -37.57 -36.58
N ASP A 316 39.34 -36.59 -36.33
CA ASP A 316 40.78 -36.72 -36.54
C ASP A 316 41.54 -35.43 -36.20
N ALA A 317 42.77 -35.66 -35.80
CA ALA A 317 43.78 -34.78 -35.30
C ALA A 317 44.32 -33.75 -36.33
N LYS A 318 44.85 -32.64 -35.90
CA LYS A 318 46.25 -32.22 -36.09
C LYS A 318 46.56 -30.80 -35.59
N ASP A 319 47.40 -30.75 -34.63
CA ASP A 319 48.65 -29.98 -34.51
C ASP A 319 48.77 -28.61 -35.20
N THR A 320 49.16 -27.61 -34.47
CA THR A 320 50.46 -26.97 -34.31
C THR A 320 50.35 -25.61 -33.64
N LYS A 321 50.91 -25.47 -32.47
CA LYS A 321 52.17 -24.79 -32.11
C LYS A 321 52.22 -23.26 -32.19
N LYS A 322 52.52 -22.69 -31.00
CA LYS A 322 53.52 -21.64 -30.70
C LYS A 322 53.20 -20.19 -31.14
N SER A 323 53.27 -19.20 -30.27
CA SER A 323 54.42 -18.57 -29.63
C SER A 323 53.92 -17.32 -28.93
N SER A 324 54.20 -17.19 -27.62
CA SER A 324 55.03 -16.13 -27.00
C SER A 324 54.92 -14.76 -27.61
N ASP A 325 54.76 -13.69 -26.91
CA ASP A 325 55.62 -13.07 -25.93
C ASP A 325 55.06 -11.70 -25.52
N LYS A 326 55.08 -11.42 -24.21
CA LYS A 326 55.73 -10.30 -23.54
C LYS A 326 55.26 -8.84 -23.78
N THR A 327 55.05 -8.26 -22.66
CA THR A 327 55.62 -7.05 -22.01
C THR A 327 54.98 -5.70 -22.27
N GLU A 328 54.74 -5.11 -21.10
CA GLU A 328 55.05 -3.79 -20.57
C GLU A 328 54.14 -2.63 -20.96
N GLU A 329 53.58 -2.05 -19.95
CA GLU A 329 53.94 -1.02 -18.95
C GLU A 329 53.57 0.41 -19.35
N SER A 330 52.99 1.09 -18.42
CA SER A 330 53.00 2.53 -18.10
C SER A 330 52.17 3.51 -18.98
N LYS A 331 51.27 4.21 -18.43
CA LYS A 331 51.35 5.32 -17.49
C LYS A 331 49.98 5.59 -16.86
#